data_5935944193280047f59d32989f5fc722
#
_entry.id   5935944193280047f59d32989f5fc722
#
_cell.length_a   1.000
_cell.length_b   1.000
_cell.length_c   1.000
_cell.angle_alpha   90.00
_cell.angle_beta   90.00
_cell.angle_gamma   90.00
#
_symmetry.space_group_name_H-M   'P 1'
#
loop_
_entity.id
_entity.type
_entity.pdbx_description
1 polymer ?
#
loop_
_entity_poly.entity_id
_entity_poly.type
_entity_poly.pdbx_seq_one_letter_code
_entity_poly.pdbx_strand_id
1 'polypeptide(L)'
;MPEEAVVRIVNRQGLHARPISRFVQIVAQYQAEVTVTGPDGTVADGSSIFSMMTLAAGHGTELALRADGPQAREALDALARLVAEGFGES
;
A
#
# COMPACT_ATOMS: atom_id res chain seq x y z
N MET A 1 -19.21 1.49 -0.59
CA MET A 1 -18.76 0.85 0.65
C MET A 1 -17.26 0.63 0.59
N PRO A 2 -16.53 0.84 1.68
CA PRO A 2 -15.10 0.62 1.63
C PRO A 2 -14.76 -0.86 1.44
N GLU A 3 -13.65 -1.09 0.78
CA GLU A 3 -13.07 -2.41 0.58
C GLU A 3 -11.80 -2.52 1.42
N GLU A 4 -11.45 -3.72 1.84
CA GLU A 4 -10.29 -3.94 2.68
C GLU A 4 -9.49 -5.14 2.18
N ALA A 5 -8.19 -5.10 2.41
CA ALA A 5 -7.30 -6.20 2.09
C ALA A 5 -6.10 -6.16 3.02
N VAL A 6 -5.50 -7.32 3.27
CA VAL A 6 -4.25 -7.42 4.03
C VAL A 6 -3.17 -7.89 3.06
N VAL A 7 -2.03 -7.22 3.08
CA VAL A 7 -0.89 -7.57 2.24
C VAL A 7 0.35 -7.78 3.10
N ARG A 8 1.30 -8.55 2.59
CA ARG A 8 2.56 -8.83 3.30
C ARG A 8 3.72 -8.33 2.44
N ILE A 9 4.61 -7.57 3.05
CA ILE A 9 5.82 -7.08 2.39
C ILE A 9 6.76 -8.25 2.15
N VAL A 10 7.06 -8.54 0.90
CA VAL A 10 7.88 -9.70 0.53
C VAL A 10 9.23 -9.32 -0.06
N ASN A 11 9.44 -8.05 -0.41
CA ASN A 11 10.74 -7.62 -0.93
C ASN A 11 11.73 -7.43 0.22
N ARG A 12 13.00 -7.67 -0.08
CA ARG A 12 14.04 -7.76 0.96
C ARG A 12 14.20 -6.47 1.75
N GLN A 13 14.16 -5.33 1.08
CA GLN A 13 14.40 -4.04 1.72
C GLN A 13 13.15 -3.42 2.33
N GLY A 14 11.98 -4.05 2.13
CA GLY A 14 10.76 -3.53 2.71
C GLY A 14 10.23 -2.29 2.02
N LEU A 15 9.46 -1.52 2.76
CA LEU A 15 8.75 -0.36 2.23
C LEU A 15 9.63 0.89 2.32
N HIS A 16 10.61 1.00 1.41
CA HIS A 16 11.47 2.17 1.31
C HIS A 16 10.97 3.11 0.18
N ALA A 17 11.76 4.11 -0.18
CA ALA A 17 11.28 5.20 -1.04
C ALA A 17 10.77 4.73 -2.40
N ARG A 18 11.48 3.79 -3.07
CA ARG A 18 11.08 3.34 -4.41
C ARG A 18 9.75 2.56 -4.38
N PRO A 19 9.55 1.58 -3.51
CA PRO A 19 8.24 0.93 -3.39
C PRO A 19 7.13 1.90 -3.02
N ILE A 20 7.39 2.85 -2.13
CA ILE A 20 6.40 3.85 -1.75
C ILE A 20 5.98 4.67 -2.96
N SER A 21 6.95 5.11 -3.78
CA SER A 21 6.65 5.87 -4.98
C SER A 21 5.75 5.09 -5.93
N ARG A 22 6.03 3.79 -6.14
CA ARG A 22 5.21 2.94 -6.99
C ARG A 22 3.80 2.78 -6.43
N PHE A 23 3.70 2.59 -5.10
CA PHE A 23 2.40 2.46 -4.44
C PHE A 23 1.55 3.71 -4.68
N VAL A 24 2.12 4.89 -4.44
CA VAL A 24 1.42 6.16 -4.62
C VAL A 24 1.00 6.35 -6.08
N GLN A 25 1.85 5.96 -7.03
CA GLN A 25 1.53 6.07 -8.45
C GLN A 25 0.33 5.19 -8.82
N ILE A 26 0.24 3.99 -8.26
CA ILE A 26 -0.91 3.11 -8.50
C ILE A 26 -2.19 3.74 -7.93
N VAL A 27 -2.12 4.25 -6.69
CA VAL A 27 -3.28 4.89 -6.07
C VAL A 27 -3.81 6.03 -6.96
N ALA A 28 -2.91 6.79 -7.57
CA ALA A 28 -3.28 7.93 -8.40
C ALA A 28 -4.02 7.52 -9.69
N GLN A 29 -3.97 6.24 -10.08
CA GLN A 29 -4.62 5.77 -11.29
C GLN A 29 -6.09 5.41 -11.08
N TYR A 30 -6.57 5.40 -9.85
CA TYR A 30 -7.90 4.94 -9.52
C TYR A 30 -8.68 5.99 -8.75
N GLN A 31 -9.99 5.98 -8.94
CA GLN A 31 -10.89 6.86 -8.17
C GLN A 31 -11.22 6.20 -6.85
N ALA A 32 -10.30 6.29 -5.92
CA ALA A 32 -10.45 5.70 -4.59
C ALA A 32 -9.52 6.41 -3.62
N GLU A 33 -9.96 6.55 -2.38
CA GLU A 33 -9.12 7.00 -1.29
C GLU A 33 -8.58 5.76 -0.60
N VAL A 34 -7.26 5.66 -0.48
CA VAL A 34 -6.60 4.50 0.09
C VAL A 34 -5.86 4.89 1.35
N THR A 35 -6.11 4.15 2.44
CA THR A 35 -5.35 4.27 3.68
C THR A 35 -4.65 2.96 3.96
N VAL A 36 -3.49 3.06 4.62
CA VAL A 36 -2.63 1.92 4.94
C VAL A 36 -2.36 1.96 6.43
N THR A 37 -2.64 0.85 7.11
CA THR A 37 -2.40 0.75 8.54
C THR A 37 -1.30 -0.27 8.79
N GLY A 38 -0.28 0.15 9.53
CA GLY A 38 0.82 -0.72 9.94
C GLY A 38 0.48 -1.52 11.18
N PRO A 39 1.36 -2.47 11.56
CA PRO A 39 1.09 -3.36 12.69
C PRO A 39 1.04 -2.65 14.03
N ASP A 40 1.64 -1.46 14.13
CA ASP A 40 1.62 -0.66 15.36
C ASP A 40 0.42 0.29 15.42
N GLY A 41 -0.49 0.23 14.44
CA GLY A 41 -1.66 1.10 14.39
C GLY A 41 -1.43 2.42 13.66
N THR A 42 -0.22 2.70 13.18
CA THR A 42 0.04 3.91 12.38
C THR A 42 -0.77 3.87 11.09
N VAL A 43 -1.51 4.93 10.82
CA VAL A 43 -2.34 5.04 9.62
C VAL A 43 -1.71 6.05 8.66
N ALA A 44 -1.51 5.65 7.42
CA ALA A 44 -0.91 6.48 6.40
C ALA A 44 -1.88 6.71 5.24
N ASP A 45 -1.77 7.88 4.61
CA ASP A 45 -2.51 8.20 3.39
C ASP A 45 -1.77 7.59 2.20
N GLY A 46 -2.43 6.66 1.50
CA GLY A 46 -1.81 5.95 0.38
C GLY A 46 -1.50 6.84 -0.82
N SER A 47 -2.01 8.07 -0.85
CA SER A 47 -1.73 9.01 -1.94
C SER A 47 -0.56 9.95 -1.62
N SER A 48 0.04 9.85 -0.44
CA SER A 48 1.10 10.75 0.00
C SER A 48 2.38 9.98 0.29
N ILE A 49 3.46 10.31 -0.43
CA ILE A 49 4.76 9.68 -0.19
C ILE A 49 5.22 9.95 1.25
N PHE A 50 5.08 11.19 1.73
CA PHE A 50 5.52 11.53 3.08
C PHE A 50 4.72 10.76 4.13
N SER A 51 3.41 10.64 3.94
CA SER A 51 2.57 9.88 4.87
C SER A 51 2.99 8.41 4.90
N MET A 52 3.21 7.81 3.73
CA MET A 52 3.61 6.42 3.62
C MET A 52 4.98 6.16 4.26
N MET A 53 5.87 7.15 4.27
CA MET A 53 7.18 7.00 4.88
C MET A 53 7.13 6.89 6.40
N THR A 54 6.00 7.23 7.02
CA THR A 54 5.83 7.03 8.46
C THR A 54 5.61 5.57 8.84
N LEU A 55 5.33 4.71 7.85
CA LEU A 55 5.14 3.28 8.09
C LEU A 55 6.51 2.61 8.17
N ALA A 56 6.80 2.00 9.32
CA ALA A 56 8.04 1.25 9.49
C ALA A 56 7.77 -0.21 9.10
N ALA A 57 7.78 -0.49 7.81
CA ALA A 57 7.37 -1.80 7.29
C ALA A 57 8.52 -2.48 6.57
N GLY A 58 9.17 -3.39 7.27
CA GLY A 58 10.23 -4.22 6.70
C GLY A 58 9.69 -5.48 6.06
N HIS A 59 10.62 -6.33 5.61
CA HIS A 59 10.28 -7.63 5.04
C HIS A 59 9.43 -8.44 6.03
N GLY A 60 8.36 -9.02 5.54
CA GLY A 60 7.47 -9.86 6.34
C GLY A 60 6.38 -9.11 7.08
N THR A 61 6.41 -7.77 7.07
CA THR A 61 5.40 -6.97 7.75
C THR A 61 4.07 -7.04 7.00
N GLU A 62 2.98 -7.20 7.75
CA GLU A 62 1.63 -7.11 7.17
C GLU A 62 1.10 -5.70 7.28
N LEU A 63 0.44 -5.26 6.22
CA LEU A 63 -0.21 -3.96 6.15
C LEU A 63 -1.69 -4.19 5.86
N ALA A 64 -2.55 -3.42 6.53
CA ALA A 64 -3.97 -3.42 6.24
C ALA A 64 -4.29 -2.27 5.30
N LEU A 65 -4.86 -2.58 4.14
CA LEU A 65 -5.26 -1.59 3.15
C LEU A 65 -6.76 -1.39 3.22
N ARG A 66 -7.19 -0.14 3.11
CA ARG A 66 -8.60 0.20 3.01
C ARG A 66 -8.78 1.19 1.88
N ALA A 67 -9.73 0.92 0.99
CA ALA A 67 -10.04 1.81 -0.12
C ALA A 67 -11.51 2.14 -0.14
N ASP A 68 -11.83 3.40 -0.42
CA ASP A 68 -13.20 3.89 -0.50
C ASP A 68 -13.33 4.72 -1.78
N GLY A 69 -14.37 4.44 -2.56
CA GLY A 69 -14.62 5.14 -3.80
C GLY A 69 -15.09 4.21 -4.90
N PRO A 70 -15.43 4.78 -6.10
CA PRO A 70 -15.99 3.99 -7.20
C PRO A 70 -15.08 2.86 -7.68
N GLN A 71 -13.75 3.04 -7.58
CA GLN A 71 -12.78 2.05 -8.04
C GLN A 71 -12.00 1.42 -6.88
N ALA A 72 -12.63 1.32 -5.69
CA ALA A 72 -11.96 0.81 -4.50
C ALA A 72 -11.42 -0.61 -4.72
N ARG A 73 -12.23 -1.52 -5.29
CA ARG A 73 -11.79 -2.90 -5.49
C ARG A 73 -10.65 -2.99 -6.50
N GLU A 74 -10.78 -2.25 -7.61
CA GLU A 74 -9.72 -2.25 -8.63
C GLU A 74 -8.40 -1.73 -8.05
N ALA A 75 -8.48 -0.67 -7.24
CA ALA A 75 -7.28 -0.11 -6.60
C ALA A 75 -6.63 -1.14 -5.69
N LEU A 76 -7.41 -1.81 -4.83
CA LEU A 76 -6.86 -2.80 -3.90
C LEU A 76 -6.27 -3.99 -4.64
N ASP A 77 -6.93 -4.46 -5.71
CA ASP A 77 -6.40 -5.59 -6.47
C ASP A 77 -5.05 -5.23 -7.10
N ALA A 78 -4.92 -4.01 -7.63
CA ALA A 78 -3.66 -3.56 -8.22
C ALA A 78 -2.57 -3.42 -7.16
N LEU A 79 -2.91 -2.87 -5.98
CA LEU A 79 -1.95 -2.69 -4.90
C LEU A 79 -1.51 -4.03 -4.32
N ALA A 80 -2.45 -4.95 -4.14
CA ALA A 80 -2.13 -6.29 -3.63
C ALA A 80 -1.18 -7.02 -4.57
N ARG A 81 -1.39 -6.88 -5.88
CA ARG A 81 -0.49 -7.48 -6.88
C ARG A 81 0.89 -6.84 -6.82
N LEU A 82 0.96 -5.51 -6.72
CA LEU A 82 2.24 -4.80 -6.62
C LEU A 82 3.05 -5.30 -5.42
N VAL A 83 2.40 -5.43 -4.27
CA VAL A 83 3.08 -5.89 -3.04
C VAL A 83 3.49 -7.35 -3.18
N ALA A 84 2.60 -8.20 -3.71
CA ALA A 84 2.88 -9.64 -3.88
C ALA A 84 4.06 -9.89 -4.83
N GLU A 85 4.28 -8.99 -5.78
CA GLU A 85 5.39 -9.08 -6.74
C GLU A 85 6.66 -8.42 -6.19
N GLY A 86 6.68 -8.04 -4.91
CA GLY A 86 7.82 -7.39 -4.28
C GLY A 86 8.14 -6.04 -4.88
N PHE A 87 7.13 -5.33 -5.38
CA PHE A 87 7.28 -4.02 -6.04
C PHE A 87 8.22 -4.09 -7.25
N GLY A 88 8.38 -5.26 -7.85
CA GLY A 88 9.30 -5.46 -8.95
C GLY A 88 10.77 -5.53 -8.53
N GLU A 89 11.05 -5.60 -7.24
CA GLU A 89 12.39 -5.78 -6.70
C GLU A 89 12.64 -7.26 -6.41
N SER A 90 13.88 -7.63 -6.41
CA SER A 90 14.27 -8.99 -6.06
C SER A 90 14.60 -9.14 -4.58
#